data_ad2315c4d084a25438b7f3c1fab80af0
#
_entry.id   ad2315c4d084a25438b7f3c1fab80af0
#
_cell.length_a   1.000
_cell.length_b   1.000
_cell.length_c   1.000
_cell.angle_alpha   90.00
_cell.angle_beta   90.00
_cell.angle_gamma   90.00
#
_symmetry.space_group_name_H-M   'P 1'
#
loop_
_entity.id
_entity.type
_entity.pdbx_description
1 polymer ?
#
loop_
_entity_poly.entity_id
_entity_poly.type
_entity_poly.pdbx_seq_one_letter_code
_entity_poly.pdbx_strand_id
1 'polypeptide(L)'
;MARLPRRLKHEESVTLVEHLDEFRSRLIVSILVIIVAFVGAYVFNDDILRWLAQPLPEARDGKLVTFGVTEPFFTTVKVVFIAALAISLPVVLWQLWSFLAPAFEEHAQRLVAAFVLIATGLFAGGIAFGYYIVLPRALGFLTTYNDQFFEIQIRANYYYTFVAYTLLAIGLVFTLPIFILALVRLGVLTSDTLRRNRRIGIAIVVVGAALLPTVDPISLFFETIPLLILYEGSIWASVYFERRWRERGLIGAPLVGTDS
;
A
#
# COMPACT_ATOMS: atom_id res chain seq x y z
N MET A 1 -29.46 16.33 6.75
CA MET A 1 -29.89 14.93 6.71
C MET A 1 -29.15 14.25 5.55
N ALA A 2 -28.16 13.43 5.83
CA ALA A 2 -27.42 12.70 4.82
C ALA A 2 -28.33 11.58 4.28
N ARG A 3 -28.72 11.68 3.01
CA ARG A 3 -29.45 10.61 2.32
C ARG A 3 -28.47 9.44 2.10
N LEU A 4 -28.81 8.27 2.63
CA LEU A 4 -28.12 7.02 2.32
C LEU A 4 -28.13 6.80 0.80
N PRO A 5 -27.02 6.39 0.17
CA PRO A 5 -26.97 6.18 -1.26
C PRO A 5 -27.98 5.11 -1.68
N ARG A 6 -28.86 5.48 -2.63
CA ARG A 6 -29.90 4.62 -3.22
C ARG A 6 -29.20 3.51 -4.02
N ARG A 7 -29.52 2.25 -3.75
CA ARG A 7 -29.05 1.10 -4.55
C ARG A 7 -29.63 1.21 -5.97
N LEU A 8 -28.78 1.44 -6.96
CA LEU A 8 -29.18 1.45 -8.37
C LEU A 8 -29.50 0.03 -8.86
N LYS A 9 -30.56 -0.12 -9.67
CA LYS A 9 -30.90 -1.35 -10.36
C LYS A 9 -30.09 -1.46 -11.67
N HIS A 10 -29.83 -2.68 -12.10
CA HIS A 10 -28.86 -3.11 -13.12
C HIS A 10 -29.08 -2.58 -14.55
N GLU A 11 -30.05 -1.72 -14.82
CA GLU A 11 -30.38 -1.20 -16.16
C GLU A 11 -30.35 0.35 -16.26
N GLU A 12 -30.00 1.07 -15.20
CA GLU A 12 -29.88 2.53 -15.27
C GLU A 12 -28.46 2.90 -15.72
N SER A 13 -28.34 3.46 -16.93
CA SER A 13 -27.11 4.13 -17.37
C SER A 13 -26.81 5.26 -16.38
N VAL A 14 -25.81 5.04 -15.52
CA VAL A 14 -25.35 6.04 -14.55
C VAL A 14 -24.87 7.26 -15.33
N THR A 15 -25.51 8.41 -15.13
CA THR A 15 -25.06 9.65 -15.74
C THR A 15 -23.71 10.02 -15.18
N LEU A 16 -22.84 10.68 -15.97
CA LEU A 16 -21.52 11.15 -15.49
C LEU A 16 -21.65 11.97 -14.19
N VAL A 17 -22.76 12.69 -14.02
CA VAL A 17 -23.01 13.49 -12.83
C VAL A 17 -23.24 12.60 -11.60
N GLU A 18 -24.02 11.54 -11.71
CA GLU A 18 -24.27 10.60 -10.61
C GLU A 18 -22.97 9.87 -10.19
N HIS A 19 -22.14 9.49 -11.17
CA HIS A 19 -20.84 8.88 -10.91
C HIS A 19 -19.88 9.81 -10.17
N LEU A 20 -19.88 11.11 -10.53
CA LEU A 20 -19.07 12.12 -9.84
C LEU A 20 -19.60 12.40 -8.42
N ASP A 21 -20.92 12.39 -8.20
CA ASP A 21 -21.52 12.54 -6.86
C ASP A 21 -21.18 11.33 -5.96
N GLU A 22 -21.15 10.13 -6.51
CA GLU A 22 -20.70 8.94 -5.80
C GLU A 22 -19.22 9.05 -5.41
N PHE A 23 -18.36 9.44 -6.35
CA PHE A 23 -16.93 9.66 -6.10
C PHE A 23 -16.72 10.68 -4.97
N ARG A 24 -17.40 11.84 -5.03
CA ARG A 24 -17.34 12.87 -4.01
C ARG A 24 -17.74 12.35 -2.63
N SER A 25 -18.84 11.62 -2.55
CA SER A 25 -19.33 11.05 -1.29
C SER A 25 -18.31 10.08 -0.68
N ARG A 26 -17.74 9.18 -1.49
CA ARG A 26 -16.74 8.20 -1.05
C ARG A 26 -15.42 8.87 -0.63
N LEU A 27 -15.02 9.92 -1.35
CA LEU A 27 -13.84 10.72 -1.01
C LEU A 27 -14.01 11.39 0.36
N ILE A 28 -15.17 12.00 0.61
CA ILE A 28 -15.48 12.63 1.89
C ILE A 28 -15.42 11.61 3.03
N VAL A 29 -16.01 10.41 2.84
CA VAL A 29 -15.94 9.34 3.84
C VAL A 29 -14.50 8.91 4.10
N SER A 30 -13.69 8.75 3.05
CA SER A 30 -12.26 8.39 3.19
C SER A 30 -11.49 9.44 3.98
N ILE A 31 -11.69 10.74 3.68
CA ILE A 31 -11.04 11.84 4.40
C ILE A 31 -11.48 11.86 5.88
N LEU A 32 -12.77 11.70 6.16
CA LEU A 32 -13.27 11.66 7.53
C LEU A 32 -12.67 10.49 8.33
N VAL A 33 -12.55 9.32 7.72
CA VAL A 33 -11.91 8.16 8.36
C VAL A 33 -10.43 8.41 8.65
N ILE A 34 -9.71 9.05 7.73
CA ILE A 34 -8.31 9.45 7.96
C ILE A 34 -8.21 10.45 9.11
N ILE A 35 -9.10 11.44 9.19
CA ILE A 35 -9.12 12.41 10.30
C ILE A 35 -9.40 11.71 11.64
N VAL A 36 -10.37 10.81 11.70
CA VAL A 36 -10.68 10.04 12.92
C VAL A 36 -9.49 9.16 13.31
N ALA A 37 -8.88 8.48 12.34
CA ALA A 37 -7.67 7.67 12.56
C ALA A 37 -6.50 8.53 13.05
N PHE A 38 -6.35 9.76 12.51
CA PHE A 38 -5.32 10.71 12.96
C PHE A 38 -5.52 11.12 14.42
N VAL A 39 -6.74 11.49 14.80
CA VAL A 39 -7.05 11.84 16.20
C VAL A 39 -6.79 10.67 17.13
N GLY A 40 -7.22 9.45 16.75
CA GLY A 40 -6.95 8.24 17.51
C GLY A 40 -5.44 7.94 17.63
N ALA A 41 -4.71 7.96 16.52
CA ALA A 41 -3.27 7.73 16.51
C ALA A 41 -2.50 8.83 17.30
N TYR A 42 -3.01 10.07 17.33
CA TYR A 42 -2.40 11.14 18.09
C TYR A 42 -2.49 10.91 19.61
N VAL A 43 -3.55 10.29 20.09
CA VAL A 43 -3.69 9.90 21.51
C VAL A 43 -2.62 8.86 21.89
N PHE A 44 -2.26 7.97 20.97
CA PHE A 44 -1.25 6.91 21.16
C PHE A 44 0.12 7.28 20.57
N ASN A 45 0.41 8.57 20.38
CA ASN A 45 1.65 8.99 19.71
C ASN A 45 2.92 8.48 20.39
N ASP A 46 2.96 8.47 21.73
CA ASP A 46 4.11 8.00 22.51
C ASP A 46 4.40 6.52 22.25
N ASP A 47 3.36 5.69 22.20
CA ASP A 47 3.50 4.26 21.94
C ASP A 47 3.94 4.00 20.49
N ILE A 48 3.40 4.76 19.55
CA ILE A 48 3.80 4.69 18.14
C ILE A 48 5.28 5.06 17.98
N LEU A 49 5.71 6.16 18.58
CA LEU A 49 7.10 6.60 18.50
C LEU A 49 8.05 5.60 19.17
N ARG A 50 7.69 5.06 20.34
CA ARG A 50 8.48 4.01 21.01
C ARG A 50 8.59 2.76 20.15
N TRP A 51 7.47 2.31 19.56
CA TRP A 51 7.46 1.15 18.68
C TRP A 51 8.34 1.36 17.44
N LEU A 52 8.26 2.52 16.80
CA LEU A 52 9.10 2.85 15.65
C LEU A 52 10.58 3.02 16.01
N ALA A 53 10.91 3.31 17.27
CA ALA A 53 12.29 3.42 17.73
C ALA A 53 12.95 2.05 18.05
N GLN A 54 12.16 0.98 18.26
CA GLN A 54 12.71 -0.33 18.64
C GLN A 54 13.72 -0.94 17.63
N PRO A 55 13.55 -0.78 16.30
CA PRO A 55 14.54 -1.31 15.36
C PRO A 55 15.90 -0.62 15.39
N LEU A 56 16.03 0.48 16.13
CA LEU A 56 17.32 1.19 16.28
C LEU A 56 18.29 0.32 17.09
N PRO A 57 19.56 0.12 16.64
CA PRO A 57 20.55 -0.64 17.38
C PRO A 57 20.79 -0.09 18.79
N GLU A 58 20.79 -0.97 19.81
CA GLU A 58 20.89 -0.61 21.25
C GLU A 58 22.19 0.13 21.62
N ALA A 59 23.25 0.00 20.83
CA ALA A 59 24.56 0.63 21.07
C ALA A 59 24.54 2.17 21.17
N ARG A 60 23.37 2.79 21.00
CA ARG A 60 23.22 4.26 20.93
C ARG A 60 22.22 4.83 21.92
N ASP A 61 22.17 4.40 23.17
CA ASP A 61 21.34 4.95 24.27
C ASP A 61 19.90 5.41 23.89
N GLY A 62 19.38 5.00 22.73
CA GLY A 62 18.03 5.27 22.24
C GLY A 62 17.64 6.75 22.10
N LYS A 63 18.56 7.69 22.32
CA LYS A 63 18.27 9.14 22.25
C LYS A 63 18.57 9.70 20.88
N LEU A 64 17.49 10.03 20.17
CA LEU A 64 17.57 10.75 18.91
C LEU A 64 17.77 12.25 19.16
N VAL A 65 18.61 12.89 18.35
CA VAL A 65 18.95 14.31 18.52
C VAL A 65 17.92 15.17 17.75
N THR A 66 17.55 16.30 18.35
CA THR A 66 16.74 17.34 17.70
C THR A 66 17.50 18.65 17.69
N PHE A 67 17.44 19.39 16.57
CA PHE A 67 18.19 20.65 16.41
C PHE A 67 17.28 21.88 16.46
N GLY A 68 15.96 21.70 16.40
CA GLY A 68 15.00 22.79 16.43
C GLY A 68 13.94 22.58 17.51
N VAL A 69 13.48 23.69 18.12
CA VAL A 69 12.45 23.64 19.18
C VAL A 69 11.12 23.06 18.67
N THR A 70 10.76 23.32 17.42
CA THR A 70 9.53 22.85 16.81
C THR A 70 9.65 21.47 16.17
N GLU A 71 10.86 20.96 16.01
CA GLU A 71 11.14 19.71 15.31
C GLU A 71 10.44 18.49 15.95
N PRO A 72 10.43 18.31 17.28
CA PRO A 72 9.73 17.18 17.90
C PRO A 72 8.25 17.20 17.57
N PHE A 73 7.60 18.37 17.64
CA PHE A 73 6.17 18.51 17.35
C PHE A 73 5.84 18.11 15.91
N PHE A 74 6.52 18.71 14.92
CA PHE A 74 6.25 18.40 13.51
C PHE A 74 6.62 16.97 13.14
N THR A 75 7.64 16.40 13.76
CA THR A 75 7.99 14.98 13.58
C THR A 75 6.86 14.07 14.08
N THR A 76 6.36 14.31 15.28
CA THR A 76 5.24 13.58 15.85
C THR A 76 3.99 13.68 14.98
N VAL A 77 3.59 14.88 14.58
CA VAL A 77 2.43 15.11 13.72
C VAL A 77 2.57 14.34 12.39
N LYS A 78 3.74 14.39 11.77
CA LYS A 78 4.02 13.68 10.52
C LYS A 78 3.92 12.17 10.67
N VAL A 79 4.54 11.61 11.70
CA VAL A 79 4.52 10.16 11.99
C VAL A 79 3.12 9.68 12.26
N VAL A 80 2.38 10.41 13.10
CA VAL A 80 0.98 10.11 13.43
C VAL A 80 0.09 10.18 12.19
N PHE A 81 0.33 11.14 11.29
CA PHE A 81 -0.39 11.24 10.02
C PHE A 81 -0.14 10.01 9.12
N ILE A 82 1.12 9.58 9.00
CA ILE A 82 1.46 8.37 8.24
C ILE A 82 0.84 7.12 8.87
N ALA A 83 0.87 7.01 10.20
CA ALA A 83 0.21 5.92 10.92
C ALA A 83 -1.31 5.94 10.71
N ALA A 84 -1.94 7.13 10.71
CA ALA A 84 -3.36 7.28 10.43
C ALA A 84 -3.72 6.83 9.00
N LEU A 85 -2.89 7.14 8.00
CA LEU A 85 -3.05 6.62 6.64
C LEU A 85 -2.99 5.10 6.61
N ALA A 86 -2.03 4.50 7.31
CA ALA A 86 -1.90 3.05 7.38
C ALA A 86 -3.11 2.38 8.07
N ILE A 87 -3.58 2.93 9.19
CA ILE A 87 -4.74 2.43 9.95
C ILE A 87 -6.04 2.59 9.15
N SER A 88 -6.19 3.69 8.42
CA SER A 88 -7.39 3.97 7.62
C SER A 88 -7.46 3.18 6.31
N LEU A 89 -6.35 2.57 5.87
CA LEU A 89 -6.22 1.91 4.58
C LEU A 89 -7.33 0.89 4.28
N PRO A 90 -7.75 0.00 5.21
CA PRO A 90 -8.81 -0.97 4.94
C PRO A 90 -10.12 -0.30 4.51
N VAL A 91 -10.48 0.80 5.17
CA VAL A 91 -11.71 1.55 4.86
C VAL A 91 -11.54 2.33 3.56
N VAL A 92 -10.39 2.93 3.32
CA VAL A 92 -10.07 3.63 2.07
C VAL A 92 -10.12 2.65 0.89
N LEU A 93 -9.55 1.46 1.03
CA LEU A 93 -9.64 0.40 0.03
C LEU A 93 -11.10 -0.05 -0.18
N TRP A 94 -11.88 -0.16 0.88
CA TRP A 94 -13.31 -0.47 0.76
C TRP A 94 -14.05 0.59 -0.06
N GLN A 95 -13.80 1.88 0.18
CA GLN A 95 -14.40 2.97 -0.60
C GLN A 95 -13.97 2.91 -2.07
N LEU A 96 -12.67 2.69 -2.32
CA LEU A 96 -12.12 2.56 -3.66
C LEU A 96 -12.75 1.38 -4.42
N TRP A 97 -12.75 0.18 -3.83
CA TRP A 97 -13.31 -1.02 -4.46
C TRP A 97 -14.82 -0.93 -4.64
N SER A 98 -15.53 -0.34 -3.69
CA SER A 98 -16.97 -0.12 -3.81
C SER A 98 -17.32 0.90 -4.90
N PHE A 99 -16.43 1.86 -5.19
CA PHE A 99 -16.57 2.79 -6.32
C PHE A 99 -16.39 2.07 -7.65
N LEU A 100 -15.46 1.11 -7.72
CA LEU A 100 -15.24 0.28 -8.90
C LEU A 100 -16.28 -0.85 -9.06
N ALA A 101 -17.01 -1.17 -7.98
CA ALA A 101 -17.95 -2.30 -7.95
C ALA A 101 -19.07 -2.26 -9.01
N PRO A 102 -19.64 -1.09 -9.42
CA PRO A 102 -20.63 -1.05 -10.51
C PRO A 102 -20.12 -1.57 -11.85
N ALA A 103 -18.80 -1.58 -12.06
CA ALA A 103 -18.18 -2.20 -13.24
C ALA A 103 -18.19 -3.75 -13.19
N PHE A 104 -18.60 -4.34 -12.06
CA PHE A 104 -18.73 -5.79 -11.87
C PHE A 104 -20.21 -6.18 -11.80
N GLU A 105 -20.57 -7.39 -12.25
CA GLU A 105 -21.93 -7.95 -12.16
C GLU A 105 -22.40 -8.12 -10.69
N GLU A 106 -23.71 -8.34 -10.49
CA GLU A 106 -24.37 -8.39 -9.15
C GLU A 106 -23.72 -9.28 -8.08
N HIS A 107 -22.95 -10.30 -8.46
CA HIS A 107 -22.18 -11.15 -7.54
C HIS A 107 -20.91 -10.46 -6.98
N ALA A 108 -20.62 -9.24 -7.41
CA ALA A 108 -19.36 -8.53 -7.12
C ALA A 108 -19.21 -8.05 -5.67
N GLN A 109 -20.29 -7.84 -4.93
CA GLN A 109 -20.19 -7.32 -3.55
C GLN A 109 -19.41 -8.25 -2.60
N ARG A 110 -19.57 -9.57 -2.76
CA ARG A 110 -18.77 -10.55 -2.00
C ARG A 110 -17.30 -10.55 -2.41
N LEU A 111 -17.05 -10.30 -3.70
CA LEU A 111 -15.69 -10.19 -4.23
C LEU A 111 -14.98 -8.95 -3.70
N VAL A 112 -15.68 -7.79 -3.61
CA VAL A 112 -15.10 -6.56 -3.01
C VAL A 112 -14.63 -6.82 -1.58
N ALA A 113 -15.45 -7.46 -0.76
CA ALA A 113 -15.05 -7.79 0.62
C ALA A 113 -13.81 -8.70 0.66
N ALA A 114 -13.75 -9.72 -0.19
CA ALA A 114 -12.59 -10.60 -0.28
C ALA A 114 -11.33 -9.87 -0.75
N PHE A 115 -11.44 -8.99 -1.77
CA PHE A 115 -10.33 -8.18 -2.26
C PHE A 115 -9.81 -7.23 -1.17
N VAL A 116 -10.69 -6.54 -0.45
CA VAL A 116 -10.30 -5.65 0.64
C VAL A 116 -9.62 -6.41 1.78
N LEU A 117 -10.16 -7.56 2.17
CA LEU A 117 -9.57 -8.39 3.23
C LEU A 117 -8.17 -8.87 2.86
N ILE A 118 -7.99 -9.38 1.63
CA ILE A 118 -6.69 -9.85 1.14
C ILE A 118 -5.72 -8.67 1.00
N ALA A 119 -6.16 -7.53 0.45
CA ALA A 119 -5.33 -6.34 0.32
C ALA A 119 -4.87 -5.82 1.68
N THR A 120 -5.77 -5.77 2.67
CA THR A 120 -5.43 -5.39 4.05
C THR A 120 -4.44 -6.37 4.69
N GLY A 121 -4.62 -7.68 4.48
CA GLY A 121 -3.69 -8.71 4.95
C GLY A 121 -2.32 -8.59 4.31
N LEU A 122 -2.24 -8.36 2.99
CA LEU A 122 -0.99 -8.13 2.28
C LEU A 122 -0.31 -6.84 2.76
N PHE A 123 -1.06 -5.76 2.96
CA PHE A 123 -0.54 -4.51 3.50
C PHE A 123 0.07 -4.69 4.89
N ALA A 124 -0.67 -5.32 5.80
CA ALA A 124 -0.18 -5.62 7.15
C ALA A 124 1.06 -6.54 7.12
N GLY A 125 1.05 -7.55 6.24
CA GLY A 125 2.20 -8.41 5.98
C GLY A 125 3.41 -7.63 5.45
N GLY A 126 3.19 -6.66 4.56
CA GLY A 126 4.21 -5.75 4.06
C GLY A 126 4.82 -4.87 5.16
N ILE A 127 3.97 -4.28 6.03
CA ILE A 127 4.45 -3.53 7.20
C ILE A 127 5.27 -4.43 8.13
N ALA A 128 4.78 -5.64 8.44
CA ALA A 128 5.50 -6.58 9.29
C ALA A 128 6.84 -7.00 8.66
N PHE A 129 6.86 -7.28 7.35
CA PHE A 129 8.09 -7.57 6.61
C PHE A 129 9.08 -6.39 6.67
N GLY A 130 8.61 -5.18 6.40
CA GLY A 130 9.41 -3.95 6.51
C GLY A 130 9.99 -3.78 7.90
N TYR A 131 9.17 -3.94 8.94
CA TYR A 131 9.54 -3.72 10.33
C TYR A 131 10.55 -4.76 10.86
N TYR A 132 10.29 -6.06 10.63
CA TYR A 132 11.12 -7.13 11.21
C TYR A 132 12.30 -7.55 10.33
N ILE A 133 12.24 -7.29 9.03
CA ILE A 133 13.24 -7.79 8.08
C ILE A 133 14.03 -6.64 7.45
N VAL A 134 13.36 -5.65 6.85
CA VAL A 134 14.05 -4.59 6.11
C VAL A 134 14.71 -3.59 7.04
N LEU A 135 13.96 -3.01 7.97
CA LEU A 135 14.47 -1.96 8.86
C LEU A 135 15.70 -2.37 9.69
N PRO A 136 15.73 -3.55 10.36
CA PRO A 136 16.92 -3.92 11.13
C PRO A 136 18.18 -4.05 10.27
N ARG A 137 18.03 -4.54 9.04
CA ARG A 137 19.18 -4.68 8.10
C ARG A 137 19.62 -3.34 7.54
N ALA A 138 18.67 -2.50 7.14
CA ALA A 138 18.93 -1.14 6.66
C ALA A 138 19.64 -0.31 7.72
N LEU A 139 19.07 -0.26 8.92
CA LEU A 139 19.63 0.50 10.03
C LEU A 139 20.98 -0.06 10.49
N GLY A 140 21.11 -1.39 10.56
CA GLY A 140 22.39 -2.04 10.86
C GLY A 140 23.50 -1.62 9.90
N PHE A 141 23.21 -1.67 8.58
CA PHE A 141 24.16 -1.25 7.56
C PHE A 141 24.47 0.26 7.65
N LEU A 142 23.43 1.10 7.64
CA LEU A 142 23.59 2.56 7.61
C LEU A 142 24.29 3.10 8.86
N THR A 143 24.11 2.46 10.02
CA THR A 143 24.73 2.92 11.27
C THR A 143 26.12 2.41 11.50
N THR A 144 26.57 1.37 10.76
CA THR A 144 27.92 0.83 10.87
C THR A 144 28.80 1.18 9.67
N TYR A 145 28.22 1.79 8.62
CA TYR A 145 28.98 2.15 7.43
C TYR A 145 30.01 3.23 7.73
N ASN A 146 31.31 2.88 7.61
CA ASN A 146 32.45 3.77 7.89
C ASN A 146 32.46 4.40 9.31
N ASP A 147 31.95 3.67 10.31
CA ASP A 147 31.90 4.12 11.72
C ASP A 147 33.28 4.44 12.32
N GLN A 148 34.35 3.88 11.76
CA GLN A 148 35.73 4.21 12.13
C GLN A 148 36.15 5.65 11.73
N PHE A 149 35.44 6.30 10.81
CA PHE A 149 35.74 7.67 10.36
C PHE A 149 34.66 8.67 10.75
N PHE A 150 33.43 8.24 11.04
CA PHE A 150 32.28 9.10 11.27
C PHE A 150 31.58 8.72 12.58
N GLU A 151 31.38 9.69 13.45
CA GLU A 151 30.46 9.57 14.57
C GLU A 151 29.04 9.95 14.08
N ILE A 152 28.19 8.94 13.88
CA ILE A 152 26.85 9.16 13.32
C ILE A 152 25.91 9.60 14.43
N GLN A 153 25.44 10.85 14.39
CA GLN A 153 24.35 11.36 15.22
C GLN A 153 23.03 11.27 14.46
N ILE A 154 22.08 10.49 14.99
CA ILE A 154 20.80 10.25 14.31
C ILE A 154 19.81 11.32 14.72
N ARG A 155 19.40 12.15 13.75
CA ARG A 155 18.38 13.19 13.95
C ARG A 155 16.98 12.59 13.94
N ALA A 156 16.17 12.93 14.96
CA ALA A 156 14.84 12.38 15.17
C ALA A 156 13.91 12.51 13.94
N ASN A 157 13.86 13.70 13.34
CA ASN A 157 13.00 13.93 12.18
C ASN A 157 13.37 13.05 10.98
N TYR A 158 14.67 12.87 10.68
CA TYR A 158 15.11 12.02 9.59
C TYR A 158 14.82 10.56 9.88
N TYR A 159 15.12 10.08 11.07
CA TYR A 159 14.89 8.71 11.49
C TYR A 159 13.40 8.32 11.39
N TYR A 160 12.55 9.04 12.12
CA TYR A 160 11.12 8.72 12.15
C TYR A 160 10.45 8.88 10.77
N THR A 161 10.86 9.89 10.00
CA THR A 161 10.36 10.09 8.64
C THR A 161 10.76 8.90 7.76
N PHE A 162 12.03 8.50 7.79
CA PHE A 162 12.54 7.36 7.05
C PHE A 162 11.77 6.08 7.40
N VAL A 163 11.68 5.73 8.69
CA VAL A 163 10.99 4.52 9.14
C VAL A 163 9.51 4.52 8.75
N ALA A 164 8.79 5.60 9.02
CA ALA A 164 7.35 5.68 8.76
C ALA A 164 7.04 5.59 7.25
N TYR A 165 7.77 6.32 6.40
CA TYR A 165 7.57 6.25 4.95
C TYR A 165 7.98 4.90 4.38
N THR A 166 9.08 4.30 4.85
CA THR A 166 9.51 2.97 4.41
C THR A 166 8.44 1.92 4.71
N LEU A 167 7.91 1.89 5.93
CA LEU A 167 6.87 0.94 6.29
C LEU A 167 5.59 1.13 5.47
N LEU A 168 5.14 2.38 5.31
CA LEU A 168 3.95 2.69 4.50
C LEU A 168 4.18 2.26 3.04
N ALA A 169 5.32 2.59 2.47
CA ALA A 169 5.65 2.31 1.08
C ALA A 169 5.75 0.80 0.82
N ILE A 170 6.47 0.03 1.65
CA ILE A 170 6.54 -1.42 1.54
C ILE A 170 5.14 -2.03 1.69
N GLY A 171 4.35 -1.59 2.67
CA GLY A 171 2.97 -2.03 2.84
C GLY A 171 2.14 -1.84 1.58
N LEU A 172 2.18 -0.64 0.97
CA LEU A 172 1.47 -0.34 -0.28
C LEU A 172 1.94 -1.21 -1.44
N VAL A 173 3.25 -1.40 -1.61
CA VAL A 173 3.79 -2.23 -2.69
C VAL A 173 3.37 -3.69 -2.53
N PHE A 174 3.29 -4.20 -1.30
CA PHE A 174 2.77 -5.54 -1.02
C PHE A 174 1.30 -5.72 -1.44
N THR A 175 0.53 -4.66 -1.61
CA THR A 175 -0.84 -4.75 -2.12
C THR A 175 -0.94 -4.84 -3.64
N LEU A 176 0.14 -4.59 -4.39
CA LEU A 176 0.12 -4.63 -5.87
C LEU A 176 -0.43 -5.93 -6.46
N PRO A 177 -0.14 -7.14 -5.95
CA PRO A 177 -0.69 -8.39 -6.47
C PRO A 177 -2.21 -8.40 -6.57
N ILE A 178 -2.89 -7.89 -5.55
CA ILE A 178 -4.35 -7.88 -5.53
C ILE A 178 -4.91 -6.82 -6.49
N PHE A 179 -4.21 -5.68 -6.68
CA PHE A 179 -4.58 -4.70 -7.68
C PHE A 179 -4.43 -5.26 -9.10
N ILE A 180 -3.36 -6.01 -9.40
CA ILE A 180 -3.18 -6.69 -10.69
C ILE A 180 -4.32 -7.68 -10.93
N LEU A 181 -4.66 -8.51 -9.94
CA LEU A 181 -5.78 -9.45 -10.02
C LEU A 181 -7.11 -8.76 -10.29
N ALA A 182 -7.33 -7.62 -9.67
CA ALA A 182 -8.53 -6.84 -9.88
C ALA A 182 -8.61 -6.24 -11.29
N LEU A 183 -7.50 -5.73 -11.83
CA LEU A 183 -7.44 -5.25 -13.22
C LEU A 183 -7.67 -6.37 -14.23
N VAL A 184 -7.19 -7.59 -13.94
CA VAL A 184 -7.50 -8.79 -14.73
C VAL A 184 -9.00 -9.12 -14.65
N ARG A 185 -9.58 -9.01 -13.47
CA ARG A 185 -11.02 -9.24 -13.26
C ARG A 185 -11.89 -8.23 -14.01
N LEU A 186 -11.45 -6.97 -14.10
CA LEU A 186 -12.12 -5.91 -14.87
C LEU A 186 -11.93 -6.05 -16.41
N GLY A 187 -11.12 -7.00 -16.87
CA GLY A 187 -10.80 -7.15 -18.29
C GLY A 187 -9.85 -6.06 -18.83
N VAL A 188 -9.31 -5.18 -17.97
CA VAL A 188 -8.32 -4.15 -18.33
C VAL A 188 -6.97 -4.78 -18.66
N LEU A 189 -6.59 -5.82 -17.92
CA LEU A 189 -5.40 -6.64 -18.16
C LEU A 189 -5.80 -8.08 -18.44
N THR A 190 -4.97 -8.79 -19.21
CA THR A 190 -5.09 -10.23 -19.40
C THR A 190 -3.85 -10.93 -18.86
N SER A 191 -4.00 -12.19 -18.44
CA SER A 191 -2.84 -12.98 -17.99
C SER A 191 -1.80 -13.16 -19.10
N ASP A 192 -2.22 -13.19 -20.36
CA ASP A 192 -1.34 -13.28 -21.52
C ASP A 192 -0.52 -12.00 -21.69
N THR A 193 -1.14 -10.82 -21.53
CA THR A 193 -0.43 -9.53 -21.54
C THR A 193 0.62 -9.45 -20.44
N LEU A 194 0.29 -9.91 -19.22
CA LEU A 194 1.22 -9.93 -18.10
C LEU A 194 2.41 -10.87 -18.37
N ARG A 195 2.15 -12.04 -18.96
CA ARG A 195 3.20 -13.00 -19.34
C ARG A 195 4.09 -12.49 -20.46
N ARG A 196 3.50 -11.93 -21.51
CA ARG A 196 4.23 -11.38 -22.67
C ARG A 196 5.14 -10.23 -22.24
N ASN A 197 4.64 -9.35 -21.36
CA ASN A 197 5.35 -8.17 -20.87
C ASN A 197 6.05 -8.40 -19.52
N ARG A 198 6.33 -9.64 -19.14
CA ARG A 198 6.96 -10.00 -17.85
C ARG A 198 8.26 -9.25 -17.58
N ARG A 199 9.10 -9.06 -18.61
CA ARG A 199 10.37 -8.32 -18.47
C ARG A 199 10.15 -6.86 -18.10
N ILE A 200 9.14 -6.22 -18.71
CA ILE A 200 8.76 -4.83 -18.40
C ILE A 200 8.21 -4.75 -16.97
N GLY A 201 7.35 -5.69 -16.58
CA GLY A 201 6.83 -5.75 -15.22
C GLY A 201 7.92 -5.93 -14.16
N ILE A 202 8.89 -6.81 -14.38
CA ILE A 202 10.06 -6.96 -13.52
C ILE A 202 10.85 -5.65 -13.43
N ALA A 203 11.10 -4.99 -14.56
CA ALA A 203 11.79 -3.70 -14.58
C ALA A 203 11.02 -2.63 -13.75
N ILE A 204 9.69 -2.57 -13.90
CA ILE A 204 8.85 -1.67 -13.10
C ILE A 204 8.95 -1.97 -11.61
N VAL A 205 8.94 -3.25 -11.21
CA VAL A 205 9.09 -3.68 -9.81
C VAL A 205 10.45 -3.25 -9.25
N VAL A 206 11.54 -3.47 -10.00
CA VAL A 206 12.90 -3.09 -9.57
C VAL A 206 13.04 -1.56 -9.46
N VAL A 207 12.52 -0.82 -10.44
CA VAL A 207 12.51 0.66 -10.38
C VAL A 207 11.63 1.14 -9.24
N GLY A 208 10.46 0.50 -9.01
CA GLY A 208 9.59 0.79 -7.88
C GLY A 208 10.28 0.55 -6.53
N ALA A 209 11.02 -0.55 -6.39
CA ALA A 209 11.83 -0.81 -5.20
C ALA A 209 12.91 0.28 -5.00
N ALA A 210 13.57 0.71 -6.08
CA ALA A 210 14.59 1.77 -6.01
C ALA A 210 14.02 3.16 -5.67
N LEU A 211 12.72 3.37 -5.84
CA LEU A 211 12.02 4.60 -5.44
C LEU A 211 11.56 4.59 -3.96
N LEU A 212 11.66 3.44 -3.28
CA LEU A 212 11.41 3.38 -1.84
C LEU A 212 12.42 4.27 -1.09
N PRO A 213 12.05 4.78 0.11
CA PRO A 213 12.91 5.69 0.87
C PRO A 213 14.25 5.09 1.32
N THR A 214 14.43 3.78 1.15
CA THR A 214 15.66 3.06 1.45
C THR A 214 16.66 3.27 0.32
N VAL A 215 17.70 4.08 0.58
CA VAL A 215 18.70 4.46 -0.43
C VAL A 215 19.96 3.58 -0.42
N ASP A 216 19.99 2.53 0.38
CA ASP A 216 21.14 1.66 0.51
C ASP A 216 21.01 0.37 -0.33
N PRO A 217 22.13 -0.15 -0.92
CA PRO A 217 22.09 -1.32 -1.79
C PRO A 217 21.63 -2.61 -1.09
N ILE A 218 21.84 -2.72 0.21
CA ILE A 218 21.49 -3.92 1.00
C ILE A 218 19.97 -3.96 1.17
N SER A 219 19.35 -2.86 1.59
CA SER A 219 17.89 -2.76 1.70
C SER A 219 17.21 -2.96 0.36
N LEU A 220 17.72 -2.34 -0.71
CA LEU A 220 17.21 -2.52 -2.06
C LEU A 220 17.18 -4.00 -2.47
N PHE A 221 18.21 -4.77 -2.14
CA PHE A 221 18.26 -6.20 -2.41
C PHE A 221 17.19 -6.97 -1.64
N PHE A 222 17.08 -6.72 -0.32
CA PHE A 222 16.09 -7.38 0.53
C PHE A 222 14.65 -7.00 0.18
N GLU A 223 14.41 -5.80 -0.34
CA GLU A 223 13.08 -5.35 -0.80
C GLU A 223 12.74 -5.93 -2.18
N THR A 224 13.67 -5.93 -3.12
CA THR A 224 13.43 -6.36 -4.50
C THR A 224 13.03 -7.83 -4.58
N ILE A 225 13.66 -8.72 -3.81
CA ILE A 225 13.39 -10.16 -3.88
C ILE A 225 11.93 -10.50 -3.55
N PRO A 226 11.37 -10.08 -2.39
CA PRO A 226 9.97 -10.36 -2.08
C PRO A 226 9.00 -9.73 -3.07
N LEU A 227 9.31 -8.52 -3.56
CA LEU A 227 8.47 -7.84 -4.55
C LEU A 227 8.41 -8.61 -5.87
N LEU A 228 9.54 -9.17 -6.32
CA LEU A 228 9.58 -10.05 -7.49
C LEU A 228 8.77 -11.33 -7.26
N ILE A 229 8.88 -11.93 -6.08
CA ILE A 229 8.09 -13.13 -5.71
C ILE A 229 6.58 -12.80 -5.73
N LEU A 230 6.19 -11.66 -5.16
CA LEU A 230 4.80 -11.20 -5.17
C LEU A 230 4.30 -10.90 -6.57
N TYR A 231 5.11 -10.25 -7.41
CA TYR A 231 4.77 -9.98 -8.81
C TYR A 231 4.58 -11.29 -9.60
N GLU A 232 5.52 -12.21 -9.50
CA GLU A 232 5.40 -13.53 -10.15
C GLU A 232 4.19 -14.31 -9.62
N GLY A 233 3.96 -14.29 -8.31
CA GLY A 233 2.78 -14.88 -7.70
C GLY A 233 1.49 -14.27 -8.24
N SER A 234 1.47 -12.95 -8.51
CA SER A 234 0.31 -12.28 -9.11
C SER A 234 0.03 -12.75 -10.53
N ILE A 235 1.06 -13.01 -11.34
CA ILE A 235 0.90 -13.57 -12.69
C ILE A 235 0.31 -14.97 -12.63
N TRP A 236 0.82 -15.84 -11.75
CA TRP A 236 0.30 -17.21 -11.59
C TRP A 236 -1.14 -17.21 -11.08
N ALA A 237 -1.43 -16.37 -10.09
CA ALA A 237 -2.78 -16.18 -9.57
C ALA A 237 -3.72 -15.67 -10.67
N SER A 238 -3.29 -14.71 -11.49
CA SER A 238 -4.07 -14.17 -12.61
C SER A 238 -4.44 -15.27 -13.62
N VAL A 239 -3.48 -16.13 -14.00
CA VAL A 239 -3.74 -17.26 -14.92
C VAL A 239 -4.75 -18.22 -14.34
N TYR A 240 -4.61 -18.58 -13.05
CA TYR A 240 -5.50 -19.52 -12.39
C TYR A 240 -6.94 -18.98 -12.27
N PHE A 241 -7.06 -17.73 -11.79
CA PHE A 241 -8.37 -17.12 -11.57
C PHE A 241 -9.04 -16.71 -12.87
N GLU A 242 -8.32 -16.18 -13.87
CA GLU A 242 -8.88 -15.80 -15.17
C GLU A 242 -9.52 -17.00 -15.87
N ARG A 243 -8.85 -18.17 -15.87
CA ARG A 243 -9.45 -19.42 -16.43
C ARG A 243 -10.76 -19.76 -15.74
N ARG A 244 -10.77 -19.79 -14.40
CA ARG A 244 -11.98 -20.07 -13.62
C ARG A 244 -13.11 -19.07 -13.83
N TRP A 245 -12.77 -17.81 -14.01
CA TRP A 245 -13.75 -16.76 -14.24
C TRP A 245 -14.33 -16.85 -15.65
N ARG A 246 -13.54 -17.17 -16.66
CA ARG A 246 -13.99 -17.44 -18.03
C ARG A 246 -14.92 -18.65 -18.10
N GLU A 247 -14.55 -19.76 -17.47
CA GLU A 247 -15.36 -20.98 -17.39
C GLU A 247 -16.74 -20.73 -16.74
N ARG A 248 -16.82 -19.76 -15.84
CA ARG A 248 -18.05 -19.37 -15.15
C ARG A 248 -18.83 -18.24 -15.83
N GLY A 249 -18.37 -17.75 -16.98
CA GLY A 249 -18.99 -16.63 -17.69
C GLY A 249 -18.89 -15.30 -16.97
N LEU A 250 -17.96 -15.17 -16.01
CA LEU A 250 -17.82 -14.01 -15.13
C LEU A 250 -16.87 -12.92 -15.67
N ILE A 251 -16.28 -13.11 -16.84
CA ILE A 251 -15.44 -12.13 -17.56
C ILE A 251 -15.85 -12.17 -19.02
N GLY A 252 -16.20 -10.99 -19.58
CA GLY A 252 -16.43 -10.80 -21.00
C GLY A 252 -15.16 -10.92 -21.84
N ALA A 253 -15.26 -10.77 -23.16
CA ALA A 253 -14.12 -10.71 -24.06
C ALA A 253 -13.18 -9.53 -23.64
N PRO A 254 -11.84 -9.68 -23.81
CA PRO A 254 -10.90 -8.63 -23.43
C PRO A 254 -11.18 -7.33 -24.18
N LEU A 255 -11.17 -6.20 -23.44
CA LEU A 255 -11.41 -4.86 -23.99
C LEU A 255 -10.27 -4.38 -24.91
N VAL A 256 -9.11 -5.03 -24.84
CA VAL A 256 -7.94 -4.74 -25.69
C VAL A 256 -7.80 -5.87 -26.69
N GLY A 257 -7.98 -5.56 -27.99
CA GLY A 257 -7.83 -6.49 -29.10
C GLY A 257 -6.41 -7.08 -29.12
N THR A 258 -6.34 -8.40 -29.25
CA THR A 258 -5.08 -9.16 -29.44
C THR A 258 -4.66 -9.18 -30.92
N ASP A 259 -4.88 -8.09 -31.65
CA ASP A 259 -4.50 -7.99 -33.06
C ASP A 259 -3.26 -7.12 -33.19
N SER A 260 -2.09 -7.76 -33.14
CA SER A 260 -0.90 -7.53 -33.97
C SER A 260 0.28 -8.37 -33.46
#